data_f357523587a5071bfaf60b4ec9ddd0f1
#
_entry.id   f357523587a5071bfaf60b4ec9ddd0f1
#
_cell.length_a   1.000
_cell.length_b   1.000
_cell.length_c   1.000
_cell.angle_alpha   90.00
_cell.angle_beta   90.00
_cell.angle_gamma   90.00
#
_symmetry.space_group_name_H-M   'P 1'
#
loop_
_entity.id
_entity.type
_entity.pdbx_description
1 polymer ?
#
loop_
_entity_poly.entity_id
_entity_poly.type
_entity_poly.pdbx_seq_one_letter_code
_entity_poly.pdbx_strand_id
1 'polypeptide(L)'
;GGVIQIDNLAPGVYTVTEQSYDKYEPQEVRRVTVVSGQVATVNFNNTLKRGTLIVTKTSEDGLNEGVKFHLYGTSLSGLAVDEYAVTENTGKAVFSDVLIGTGYTLEEVDTAIRYVVPEQQTAAVEWNAVTNKSFTNILKKWNVIVTKSDAETGMPQGDATLAGAVYGIYKGDQLVDTYTTDAN
;
A
#
# COMPACT_ATOMS: atom_id res chain seq x y z
N GLY A 1 -3.16 -29.77 -20.21
CA GLY A 1 -1.72 -29.92 -20.00
C GLY A 1 -1.03 -30.12 -21.33
N GLY A 2 0.14 -29.54 -21.54
CA GLY A 2 0.95 -29.74 -22.73
C GLY A 2 1.76 -31.02 -22.61
N VAL A 3 1.70 -31.87 -23.63
CA VAL A 3 2.54 -33.06 -23.74
C VAL A 3 3.33 -32.97 -25.04
N ILE A 4 4.65 -33.17 -24.93
CA ILE A 4 5.53 -33.31 -26.09
C ILE A 4 6.01 -34.74 -26.14
N GLN A 5 5.82 -35.43 -27.27
CA GLN A 5 6.38 -36.73 -27.54
C GLN A 5 7.52 -36.59 -28.54
N ILE A 6 8.66 -37.17 -28.23
CA ILE A 6 9.84 -37.19 -29.09
C ILE A 6 10.13 -38.66 -29.39
N ASP A 7 10.04 -39.05 -30.65
CA ASP A 7 10.24 -40.42 -31.11
C ASP A 7 11.62 -40.62 -31.70
N ASN A 8 12.02 -41.89 -31.88
CA ASN A 8 13.25 -42.34 -32.53
C ASN A 8 14.56 -41.84 -31.85
N LEU A 9 14.52 -41.60 -30.55
CA LEU A 9 15.75 -41.35 -29.78
C LEU A 9 16.54 -42.64 -29.61
N ALA A 10 17.85 -42.57 -29.84
CA ALA A 10 18.76 -43.68 -29.51
C ALA A 10 18.82 -43.88 -27.97
N PRO A 11 19.07 -45.11 -27.49
CA PRO A 11 19.30 -45.35 -26.08
C PRO A 11 20.45 -44.47 -25.54
N GLY A 12 20.25 -43.82 -24.37
CA GLY A 12 21.25 -42.93 -23.77
C GLY A 12 20.66 -42.03 -22.72
N VAL A 13 21.52 -41.17 -22.13
CA VAL A 13 21.14 -40.15 -21.15
C VAL A 13 20.95 -38.82 -21.87
N TYR A 14 19.78 -38.22 -21.75
CA TYR A 14 19.43 -36.95 -22.34
C TYR A 14 19.23 -35.90 -21.26
N THR A 15 19.50 -34.68 -21.61
CA THR A 15 19.24 -33.50 -20.80
C THR A 15 18.06 -32.75 -21.41
N VAL A 16 17.06 -32.45 -20.60
CA VAL A 16 15.88 -31.66 -21.01
C VAL A 16 15.87 -30.36 -20.23
N THR A 17 15.72 -29.25 -20.93
CA THR A 17 15.66 -27.90 -20.37
C THR A 17 14.40 -27.22 -20.87
N GLU A 18 13.75 -26.44 -20.01
CA GLU A 18 12.69 -25.54 -20.41
C GLU A 18 13.27 -24.15 -20.66
N GLN A 19 12.78 -23.46 -21.69
CA GLN A 19 13.10 -22.06 -21.92
C GLN A 19 12.52 -21.21 -20.79
N SER A 20 13.33 -20.33 -20.19
CA SER A 20 12.89 -19.45 -19.12
C SER A 20 11.93 -18.37 -19.60
N TYR A 21 10.94 -18.04 -18.78
CA TYR A 21 10.02 -16.93 -18.95
C TYR A 21 10.07 -16.02 -17.70
N ASP A 22 9.96 -14.73 -17.91
CA ASP A 22 10.11 -13.73 -16.84
C ASP A 22 9.10 -13.91 -15.70
N LYS A 23 7.90 -14.40 -16.00
CA LYS A 23 6.81 -14.63 -15.05
C LYS A 23 6.95 -15.89 -14.20
N TYR A 24 7.78 -16.85 -14.62
CA TYR A 24 7.95 -18.13 -13.91
C TYR A 24 9.29 -18.21 -13.20
N GLU A 25 9.32 -18.96 -12.11
CA GLU A 25 10.55 -19.35 -11.45
C GLU A 25 11.42 -20.19 -12.41
N PRO A 26 12.76 -20.07 -12.35
CA PRO A 26 13.64 -20.88 -13.16
C PRO A 26 13.45 -22.37 -12.87
N GLN A 27 13.39 -23.18 -13.91
CA GLN A 27 13.33 -24.64 -13.80
C GLN A 27 14.73 -25.23 -13.83
N GLU A 28 14.95 -26.23 -12.99
CA GLU A 28 16.18 -27.03 -13.04
C GLU A 28 16.21 -27.93 -14.26
N VAL A 29 17.40 -28.16 -14.77
CA VAL A 29 17.66 -29.11 -15.83
C VAL A 29 17.27 -30.53 -15.40
N ARG A 30 16.53 -31.23 -16.22
CA ARG A 30 16.13 -32.63 -15.97
C ARG A 30 16.99 -33.58 -16.79
N ARG A 31 17.44 -34.67 -16.18
CA ARG A 31 18.09 -35.77 -16.89
C ARG A 31 17.12 -36.95 -17.02
N VAL A 32 17.08 -37.54 -18.20
CA VAL A 32 16.24 -38.69 -18.50
C VAL A 32 17.06 -39.73 -19.24
N THR A 33 16.89 -41.01 -18.85
CA THR A 33 17.54 -42.12 -19.51
C THR A 33 16.57 -42.81 -20.47
N VAL A 34 16.90 -42.82 -21.74
CA VAL A 34 16.14 -43.54 -22.78
C VAL A 34 16.70 -44.94 -22.90
N VAL A 35 15.83 -45.96 -22.80
CA VAL A 35 16.14 -47.37 -22.91
C VAL A 35 15.34 -47.95 -24.06
N SER A 36 15.94 -48.88 -24.85
CA SER A 36 15.26 -49.51 -25.99
C SER A 36 13.95 -50.21 -25.57
N GLY A 37 12.90 -49.92 -26.30
CA GLY A 37 11.56 -50.53 -26.06
C GLY A 37 10.81 -49.95 -24.86
N GLN A 38 11.28 -48.89 -24.23
CA GLN A 38 10.62 -48.25 -23.11
C GLN A 38 10.32 -46.77 -23.38
N VAL A 39 9.29 -46.24 -22.74
CA VAL A 39 8.95 -44.82 -22.74
C VAL A 39 9.55 -44.16 -21.50
N ALA A 40 10.40 -43.16 -21.68
CA ALA A 40 10.93 -42.34 -20.60
C ALA A 40 10.09 -41.05 -20.48
N THR A 41 9.79 -40.63 -19.26
CA THR A 41 8.95 -39.47 -19.01
C THR A 41 9.71 -38.48 -18.09
N VAL A 42 9.57 -37.18 -18.41
CA VAL A 42 10.04 -36.10 -17.58
C VAL A 42 8.95 -35.03 -17.45
N ASN A 43 8.76 -34.47 -16.25
CA ASN A 43 7.71 -33.51 -15.97
C ASN A 43 8.31 -32.16 -15.53
N PHE A 44 7.72 -31.06 -15.99
CA PHE A 44 8.00 -29.71 -15.57
C PHE A 44 6.72 -29.07 -15.02
N ASN A 45 6.84 -28.33 -13.91
CA ASN A 45 5.76 -27.56 -13.32
C ASN A 45 6.21 -26.13 -13.15
N ASN A 46 5.52 -25.21 -13.80
CA ASN A 46 5.84 -23.79 -13.73
C ASN A 46 5.15 -23.12 -12.55
N THR A 47 5.95 -22.52 -11.69
CA THR A 47 5.51 -21.70 -10.56
C THR A 47 5.63 -20.24 -10.92
N LEU A 48 4.58 -19.46 -10.70
CA LEU A 48 4.61 -18.01 -10.91
C LEU A 48 5.46 -17.34 -9.84
N LYS A 49 6.30 -16.41 -10.28
CA LYS A 49 7.13 -15.59 -9.38
C LYS A 49 6.29 -14.70 -8.49
N ARG A 50 6.69 -14.59 -7.21
CA ARG A 50 6.00 -13.81 -6.19
C ARG A 50 7.00 -13.02 -5.34
N GLY A 51 6.51 -11.99 -4.67
CA GLY A 51 7.26 -11.17 -3.74
C GLY A 51 6.39 -10.65 -2.62
N THR A 52 6.93 -9.72 -1.84
CA THR A 52 6.26 -9.12 -0.69
C THR A 52 6.24 -7.60 -0.82
N LEU A 53 5.13 -6.98 -0.42
CA LEU A 53 5.03 -5.53 -0.28
C LEU A 53 4.67 -5.19 1.16
N ILE A 54 5.40 -4.26 1.77
CA ILE A 54 5.18 -3.77 3.12
C ILE A 54 4.83 -2.29 3.06
N VAL A 55 3.72 -1.93 3.66
CA VAL A 55 3.32 -0.54 3.88
C VAL A 55 3.65 -0.14 5.31
N THR A 56 4.38 0.96 5.47
CA THR A 56 4.60 1.60 6.77
C THR A 56 3.67 2.80 6.89
N LYS A 57 2.81 2.78 7.89
CA LYS A 57 1.83 3.81 8.18
C LYS A 57 2.30 4.70 9.32
N THR A 58 2.19 6.01 9.13
CA THR A 58 2.35 7.02 10.18
C THR A 58 1.15 7.98 10.18
N SER A 59 0.93 8.69 11.29
CA SER A 59 -0.11 9.70 11.42
C SER A 59 0.31 10.79 12.40
N GLU A 60 -0.20 12.01 12.25
CA GLU A 60 0.10 13.14 13.14
C GLU A 60 -0.35 12.88 14.60
N ASP A 61 -1.37 12.06 14.82
CA ASP A 61 -1.88 11.72 16.15
C ASP A 61 -1.33 10.39 16.70
N GLY A 62 -0.40 9.75 15.98
CA GLY A 62 0.24 8.50 16.39
C GLY A 62 -0.63 7.24 16.26
N LEU A 63 -1.86 7.34 15.75
CA LEU A 63 -2.78 6.21 15.59
C LEU A 63 -2.52 5.50 14.25
N ASN A 64 -1.66 4.49 14.27
CA ASN A 64 -1.16 3.82 13.08
C ASN A 64 -1.65 2.37 12.92
N GLU A 65 -2.30 1.79 13.95
CA GLU A 65 -2.85 0.44 13.95
C GLU A 65 -4.26 0.39 13.36
N GLY A 66 -4.61 -0.73 12.73
CA GLY A 66 -5.97 -0.97 12.20
C GLY A 66 -6.28 -0.24 10.90
N VAL A 67 -5.28 0.36 10.24
CA VAL A 67 -5.46 1.05 8.96
C VAL A 67 -5.40 0.05 7.83
N LYS A 68 -6.42 0.07 6.97
CA LYS A 68 -6.59 -0.88 5.87
C LYS A 68 -6.04 -0.33 4.56
N PHE A 69 -5.29 -1.16 3.85
CA PHE A 69 -4.75 -0.88 2.53
C PHE A 69 -5.27 -1.87 1.50
N HIS A 70 -5.42 -1.39 0.26
CA HIS A 70 -5.84 -2.16 -0.91
C HIS A 70 -4.73 -2.11 -1.96
N LEU A 71 -4.29 -3.29 -2.41
CA LEU A 71 -3.34 -3.47 -3.51
C LEU A 71 -4.05 -4.16 -4.65
N TYR A 72 -4.11 -3.54 -5.83
CA TYR A 72 -4.82 -4.12 -6.97
C TYR A 72 -4.19 -3.77 -8.31
N GLY A 73 -4.46 -4.60 -9.30
CA GLY A 73 -4.00 -4.43 -10.66
C GLY A 73 -3.78 -5.75 -11.38
N THR A 74 -2.99 -5.73 -12.44
CA THR A 74 -2.69 -6.91 -13.26
C THR A 74 -1.22 -7.29 -13.12
N SER A 75 -0.95 -8.54 -12.78
CA SER A 75 0.40 -9.09 -12.64
C SER A 75 1.10 -9.25 -14.00
N LEU A 76 2.41 -9.51 -13.98
CA LEU A 76 3.18 -9.85 -15.19
C LEU A 76 2.65 -11.11 -15.90
N SER A 77 2.01 -12.02 -15.18
CA SER A 77 1.38 -13.21 -15.74
C SER A 77 0.03 -12.95 -16.40
N GLY A 78 -0.52 -11.73 -16.27
CA GLY A 78 -1.85 -11.36 -16.75
C GLY A 78 -3.00 -11.70 -15.79
N LEU A 79 -2.68 -12.26 -14.62
CA LEU A 79 -3.68 -12.53 -13.58
C LEU A 79 -3.94 -11.27 -12.75
N ALA A 80 -5.19 -11.08 -12.33
CA ALA A 80 -5.56 -10.00 -11.44
C ALA A 80 -4.98 -10.23 -10.04
N VAL A 81 -4.57 -9.14 -9.40
CA VAL A 81 -4.26 -9.02 -7.98
C VAL A 81 -5.28 -8.07 -7.37
N ASP A 82 -5.89 -8.48 -6.26
CA ASP A 82 -6.92 -7.72 -5.54
C ASP A 82 -6.86 -8.13 -4.06
N GLU A 83 -5.95 -7.50 -3.32
CA GLU A 83 -5.59 -7.92 -1.97
C GLU A 83 -5.71 -6.78 -0.97
N TYR A 84 -6.01 -7.13 0.27
CA TYR A 84 -6.12 -6.19 1.38
C TYR A 84 -5.17 -6.59 2.51
N ALA A 85 -4.60 -5.59 3.17
CA ALA A 85 -3.81 -5.76 4.38
C ALA A 85 -4.15 -4.67 5.39
N VAL A 86 -4.01 -4.99 6.68
CA VAL A 86 -4.31 -4.06 7.79
C VAL A 86 -3.05 -3.88 8.61
N THR A 87 -2.80 -2.65 9.06
CA THR A 87 -1.64 -2.36 9.89
C THR A 87 -1.79 -2.97 11.29
N GLU A 88 -0.71 -3.60 11.74
CA GLU A 88 -0.55 -4.07 13.11
C GLU A 88 -0.09 -2.93 14.03
N ASN A 89 0.15 -3.23 15.31
CA ASN A 89 0.64 -2.28 16.32
C ASN A 89 1.97 -1.60 15.95
N THR A 90 2.76 -2.20 15.06
CA THR A 90 3.99 -1.61 14.50
C THR A 90 3.73 -0.55 13.42
N GLY A 91 2.49 -0.33 13.04
CA GLY A 91 2.11 0.52 11.91
C GLY A 91 2.43 -0.09 10.54
N LYS A 92 2.68 -1.40 10.45
CA LYS A 92 2.98 -2.09 9.21
C LYS A 92 1.83 -2.96 8.73
N ALA A 93 1.50 -2.87 7.44
CA ALA A 93 0.63 -3.79 6.72
C ALA A 93 1.48 -4.58 5.72
N VAL A 94 1.29 -5.91 5.66
CA VAL A 94 2.10 -6.80 4.83
C VAL A 94 1.23 -7.52 3.82
N PHE A 95 1.54 -7.35 2.54
CA PHE A 95 1.04 -8.16 1.44
C PHE A 95 2.12 -9.19 1.13
N SER A 96 1.88 -10.43 1.50
CA SER A 96 2.80 -11.55 1.29
C SER A 96 2.36 -12.38 0.10
N ASP A 97 3.34 -13.04 -0.56
CA ASP A 97 3.05 -13.99 -1.66
C ASP A 97 2.30 -13.37 -2.86
N VAL A 98 2.55 -12.08 -3.12
CA VAL A 98 1.94 -11.32 -4.22
C VAL A 98 2.61 -11.67 -5.54
N LEU A 99 1.85 -11.88 -6.60
CA LEU A 99 2.37 -12.07 -7.97
C LEU A 99 3.20 -10.85 -8.39
N ILE A 100 4.31 -11.08 -9.10
CA ILE A 100 5.15 -9.98 -9.57
C ILE A 100 4.43 -9.12 -10.62
N GLY A 101 4.69 -7.80 -10.58
CA GLY A 101 4.14 -6.81 -11.50
C GLY A 101 4.65 -5.41 -11.19
N THR A 102 4.54 -4.48 -12.13
CA THR A 102 5.09 -3.13 -12.02
C THR A 102 4.04 -2.02 -11.95
N GLY A 103 2.77 -2.33 -12.18
CA GLY A 103 1.70 -1.35 -12.35
C GLY A 103 0.54 -1.49 -11.36
N TYR A 104 0.80 -1.97 -10.15
CA TYR A 104 -0.23 -2.05 -9.12
C TYR A 104 -0.59 -0.67 -8.58
N THR A 105 -1.86 -0.49 -8.24
CA THR A 105 -2.32 0.63 -7.42
C THR A 105 -2.37 0.20 -5.97
N LEU A 106 -1.84 1.04 -5.10
CA LEU A 106 -1.87 0.89 -3.65
C LEU A 106 -2.54 2.12 -3.03
N GLU A 107 -3.56 1.91 -2.24
CA GLU A 107 -4.32 2.98 -1.59
C GLU A 107 -4.69 2.64 -0.14
N GLU A 108 -4.84 3.67 0.69
CA GLU A 108 -5.51 3.54 1.99
C GLU A 108 -7.02 3.57 1.77
N VAL A 109 -7.75 2.61 2.34
CA VAL A 109 -9.20 2.53 2.25
C VAL A 109 -9.84 2.78 3.62
N ASP A 110 -11.07 3.27 3.61
CA ASP A 110 -11.82 3.59 4.83
C ASP A 110 -11.09 4.59 5.74
N THR A 111 -10.37 5.56 5.14
CA THR A 111 -9.64 6.60 5.88
C THR A 111 -10.56 7.31 6.87
N ALA A 112 -10.16 7.35 8.15
CA ALA A 112 -10.96 7.97 9.20
C ALA A 112 -11.23 9.45 8.89
N ILE A 113 -12.47 9.90 9.15
CA ILE A 113 -12.99 11.22 8.76
C ILE A 113 -12.13 12.40 9.22
N ARG A 114 -11.37 12.24 10.29
CA ARG A 114 -10.47 13.27 10.84
C ARG A 114 -9.23 13.53 9.99
N TYR A 115 -8.89 12.63 9.06
CA TYR A 115 -7.71 12.77 8.20
C TYR A 115 -8.05 13.29 6.80
N VAL A 116 -7.08 13.94 6.18
CA VAL A 116 -7.05 14.12 4.73
C VAL A 116 -6.80 12.75 4.10
N VAL A 117 -7.60 12.38 3.12
CA VAL A 117 -7.42 11.10 2.40
C VAL A 117 -6.08 11.13 1.67
N PRO A 118 -5.16 10.18 1.94
CA PRO A 118 -3.89 10.12 1.24
C PRO A 118 -4.07 9.79 -0.24
N GLU A 119 -3.17 10.29 -1.08
CA GLU A 119 -3.15 9.93 -2.49
C GLU A 119 -2.74 8.46 -2.67
N GLN A 120 -3.36 7.80 -3.65
CA GLN A 120 -2.95 6.47 -4.08
C GLN A 120 -1.54 6.49 -4.67
N GLN A 121 -0.83 5.38 -4.58
CA GLN A 121 0.52 5.21 -5.09
C GLN A 121 0.59 4.08 -6.11
N THR A 122 1.48 4.20 -7.09
CA THR A 122 1.87 3.06 -7.92
C THR A 122 2.87 2.19 -7.16
N ALA A 123 2.71 0.87 -7.25
CA ALA A 123 3.61 -0.09 -6.61
C ALA A 123 4.06 -1.16 -7.59
N ALA A 124 5.28 -1.65 -7.37
CA ALA A 124 5.82 -2.82 -8.05
C ALA A 124 6.10 -3.92 -7.02
N VAL A 125 5.94 -5.17 -7.43
CA VAL A 125 6.35 -6.34 -6.66
C VAL A 125 7.34 -7.14 -7.50
N GLU A 126 8.52 -7.39 -6.94
CA GLU A 126 9.60 -8.12 -7.60
C GLU A 126 9.80 -9.50 -6.97
N TRP A 127 10.33 -10.42 -7.74
CA TRP A 127 10.54 -11.81 -7.31
C TRP A 127 11.54 -11.91 -6.15
N ASN A 128 11.15 -12.65 -5.11
CA ASN A 128 11.95 -12.86 -3.89
C ASN A 128 12.46 -11.56 -3.24
N ALA A 129 11.73 -10.46 -3.45
CA ALA A 129 12.09 -9.16 -2.93
C ALA A 129 11.00 -8.59 -2.02
N VAL A 130 11.38 -7.61 -1.21
CA VAL A 130 10.47 -6.83 -0.37
C VAL A 130 10.42 -5.40 -0.90
N THR A 131 9.25 -4.99 -1.38
CA THR A 131 8.97 -3.60 -1.74
C THR A 131 8.43 -2.87 -0.54
N ASN A 132 8.97 -1.69 -0.23
CA ASN A 132 8.50 -0.86 0.88
C ASN A 132 7.79 0.39 0.34
N LYS A 133 6.63 0.69 0.91
CA LYS A 133 5.83 1.90 0.69
C LYS A 133 5.49 2.56 2.02
N SER A 134 5.21 3.85 2.00
CA SER A 134 4.83 4.59 3.20
C SER A 134 3.66 5.51 2.93
N PHE A 135 2.77 5.62 3.93
CA PHE A 135 1.65 6.55 3.95
C PHE A 135 1.64 7.32 5.26
N THR A 136 1.32 8.61 5.17
CA THR A 136 1.20 9.48 6.35
C THR A 136 -0.18 10.12 6.36
N ASN A 137 -0.92 9.99 7.47
CA ASN A 137 -2.19 10.67 7.64
C ASN A 137 -2.02 12.01 8.35
N ILE A 138 -2.52 13.04 7.68
CA ILE A 138 -2.53 14.43 8.15
C ILE A 138 -3.91 14.75 8.69
N LEU A 139 -3.99 15.31 9.88
CA LEU A 139 -5.24 15.76 10.48
C LEU A 139 -5.84 16.91 9.67
N LYS A 140 -7.15 16.85 9.43
CA LYS A 140 -7.88 17.99 8.90
C LYS A 140 -7.88 19.11 9.93
N LYS A 141 -7.55 20.32 9.48
CA LYS A 141 -7.50 21.53 10.31
C LYS A 141 -8.43 22.59 9.75
N TRP A 142 -9.06 23.34 10.61
CA TRP A 142 -9.96 24.43 10.25
C TRP A 142 -9.59 25.69 11.02
N ASN A 143 -9.97 26.83 10.47
CA ASN A 143 -9.80 28.13 11.10
C ASN A 143 -11.08 28.51 11.85
N VAL A 144 -10.91 29.21 12.96
CA VAL A 144 -11.98 29.87 13.71
C VAL A 144 -11.75 31.37 13.63
N ILE A 145 -12.78 32.13 13.25
CA ILE A 145 -12.78 33.59 13.30
C ILE A 145 -13.69 34.00 14.45
N VAL A 146 -13.14 34.77 15.39
CA VAL A 146 -13.88 35.36 16.49
C VAL A 146 -14.07 36.84 16.22
N THR A 147 -15.30 37.29 16.10
CA THR A 147 -15.62 38.71 15.91
C THR A 147 -16.21 39.28 17.22
N LYS A 148 -15.65 40.38 17.68
CA LYS A 148 -16.16 41.14 18.81
C LYS A 148 -16.93 42.36 18.30
N SER A 149 -18.12 42.59 18.83
CA SER A 149 -18.92 43.78 18.55
C SER A 149 -19.49 44.34 19.86
N ASP A 150 -19.87 45.62 19.83
CA ASP A 150 -20.60 46.26 20.91
C ASP A 150 -22.07 45.85 20.88
N ALA A 151 -22.65 45.52 22.04
CA ALA A 151 -24.02 44.99 22.12
C ALA A 151 -25.11 46.05 21.89
N GLU A 152 -24.82 47.30 22.17
CA GLU A 152 -25.80 48.41 22.06
C GLU A 152 -25.82 48.98 20.66
N THR A 153 -24.65 49.16 20.06
CA THR A 153 -24.53 49.78 18.75
C THR A 153 -24.47 48.78 17.60
N GLY A 154 -24.20 47.48 17.88
CA GLY A 154 -23.96 46.46 16.89
C GLY A 154 -22.71 46.69 16.04
N MET A 155 -21.96 47.72 16.33
CA MET A 155 -20.79 48.19 15.60
C MET A 155 -19.52 47.81 16.36
N PRO A 156 -18.35 47.78 15.71
CA PRO A 156 -17.08 47.56 16.41
C PRO A 156 -16.64 48.73 17.29
N GLN A 157 -17.48 49.70 17.59
CA GLN A 157 -17.22 50.89 18.40
C GLN A 157 -18.20 50.98 19.57
N GLY A 158 -17.86 51.70 20.59
CA GLY A 158 -18.58 51.91 21.83
C GLY A 158 -17.57 52.09 22.97
N ASP A 159 -18.03 51.96 24.18
CA ASP A 159 -17.16 52.07 25.37
C ASP A 159 -16.18 50.87 25.51
N ALA A 160 -16.41 49.80 24.75
CA ALA A 160 -15.54 48.64 24.72
C ALA A 160 -14.50 48.73 23.62
N THR A 161 -13.22 48.69 23.97
CA THR A 161 -12.13 48.58 23.01
C THR A 161 -12.22 47.27 22.24
N LEU A 162 -12.10 47.33 20.89
CA LEU A 162 -12.04 46.14 20.06
C LEU A 162 -10.70 45.43 20.21
N ALA A 163 -9.62 46.24 20.28
CA ALA A 163 -8.28 45.71 20.51
C ALA A 163 -8.06 45.38 21.99
N GLY A 164 -7.29 44.34 22.23
CA GLY A 164 -6.87 43.92 23.56
C GLY A 164 -7.82 42.96 24.28
N ALA A 165 -8.94 42.54 23.68
CA ALA A 165 -9.78 41.48 24.28
C ALA A 165 -9.11 40.12 24.13
N VAL A 166 -8.92 39.43 25.24
CA VAL A 166 -8.25 38.11 25.26
C VAL A 166 -9.28 36.99 25.24
N TYR A 167 -9.12 36.07 24.33
CA TYR A 167 -9.94 34.87 24.17
C TYR A 167 -9.11 33.63 24.40
N GLY A 168 -9.57 32.71 25.28
CA GLY A 168 -9.01 31.36 25.41
C GLY A 168 -9.70 30.39 24.46
N ILE A 169 -8.92 29.58 23.79
CA ILE A 169 -9.40 28.47 22.97
C ILE A 169 -9.23 27.17 23.74
N TYR A 170 -10.32 26.44 23.93
CA TYR A 170 -10.34 25.22 24.73
C TYR A 170 -10.73 24.01 23.87
N LYS A 171 -10.12 22.86 24.18
CA LYS A 171 -10.55 21.54 23.71
C LYS A 171 -11.04 20.76 24.92
N GLY A 172 -12.36 20.64 25.09
CA GLY A 172 -12.94 20.24 26.37
C GLY A 172 -12.57 21.28 27.45
N ASP A 173 -12.04 20.83 28.58
CA ASP A 173 -11.59 21.69 29.69
C ASP A 173 -10.12 22.12 29.59
N GLN A 174 -9.39 21.67 28.56
CA GLN A 174 -7.99 21.97 28.37
C GLN A 174 -7.81 23.24 27.53
N LEU A 175 -7.15 24.28 28.11
CA LEU A 175 -6.73 25.45 27.36
C LEU A 175 -5.68 25.06 26.32
N VAL A 176 -5.96 25.34 25.03
CA VAL A 176 -5.05 25.08 23.90
C VAL A 176 -4.17 26.28 23.65
N ASP A 177 -4.76 27.49 23.60
CA ASP A 177 -4.05 28.74 23.35
C ASP A 177 -4.90 29.95 23.72
N THR A 178 -4.29 31.14 23.74
CA THR A 178 -4.94 32.43 23.94
C THR A 178 -4.65 33.38 22.80
N TYR A 179 -5.65 34.11 22.35
CA TYR A 179 -5.53 35.10 21.29
C TYR A 179 -6.10 36.44 21.73
N THR A 180 -5.46 37.51 21.30
CA THR A 180 -5.86 38.88 21.61
C THR A 180 -6.36 39.55 20.35
N THR A 181 -7.52 40.24 20.43
CA THR A 181 -8.04 41.00 19.30
C THR A 181 -7.14 42.18 18.96
N ASP A 182 -6.95 42.43 17.69
CA ASP A 182 -6.31 43.63 17.15
C ASP A 182 -7.33 44.76 16.94
N ALA A 183 -6.89 45.87 16.34
CA ALA A 183 -7.71 47.05 16.10
C ALA A 183 -8.50 47.03 14.77
N ASN A 184 -8.44 45.91 14.01
CA ASN A 184 -9.07 45.80 12.69
C ASN A 184 -10.36 45.01 12.74
#